data_53ab2af873f60c2a82aeedf7eec47230
#
_entry.id   53ab2af873f60c2a82aeedf7eec47230
#
_cell.length_a   1.000
_cell.length_b   1.000
_cell.length_c   1.000
_cell.angle_alpha   90.00
_cell.angle_beta   90.00
_cell.angle_gamma   90.00
#
_symmetry.space_group_name_H-M   'P 1'
#
loop_
_entity.id
_entity.type
_entity.pdbx_description
1 polymer ?
#
loop_
_entity_poly.entity_id
_entity_poly.type
_entity_poly.pdbx_seq_one_letter_code
_entity_poly.pdbx_strand_id
1 'polypeptide(L)'
;MEAQQVAEPRLPGGATPTEDLPTRVKTVADVAADHAIAVDSAARFPAEAFHAIKARRLLGIQVPKALGGEGVGIGEVADVCYQLGQACGSTGMIFAMHQIKVACVMRHMGENATLQRMLRRLCAEQLRVAASTTEGQGGGNIRSSEAPVEHREDGRITLERKASVISYGAYADGVVTTARRAADAAASDQVLVTLLKSDYTLTRLQGWDALGMRGTCSEGYTLKASASAEQILPEPYENIHARTMVPFAHLLWGSVWTGIAASATAQAQAFVRNAMRRGGQLPPGAPQFTRALATLRTLRGMLTDSLRRYEQCMNDPQALAGLDFQTLIAVTKVEASELAAQTVMHALRACGLSGYRNDSEYSIGRHLRDVLSAPVMINNDRILANLAMPVLMSPMAASLHD
;
A
#
# COMPACT_ATOMS: atom_id res chain seq x y z
N MET A 1 -33.66 6.94 39.94
CA MET A 1 -32.31 7.48 39.70
C MET A 1 -32.07 7.32 38.18
N GLU A 2 -32.33 8.38 37.44
CA GLU A 2 -32.09 8.44 36.01
C GLU A 2 -30.58 8.54 35.77
N ALA A 3 -30.07 7.63 34.92
CA ALA A 3 -28.68 7.69 34.48
C ALA A 3 -28.52 8.90 33.54
N GLN A 4 -27.78 9.92 33.98
CA GLN A 4 -27.35 11.01 33.13
C GLN A 4 -26.47 10.46 32.02
N GLN A 5 -27.01 10.47 30.78
CA GLN A 5 -26.19 10.30 29.57
C GLN A 5 -25.19 11.46 29.50
N VAL A 6 -23.92 11.14 29.72
CA VAL A 6 -22.82 12.07 29.45
C VAL A 6 -22.76 12.26 27.94
N ALA A 7 -23.09 13.44 27.48
CA ALA A 7 -23.00 13.81 26.07
C ALA A 7 -21.53 13.71 25.60
N GLU A 8 -21.25 12.84 24.64
CA GLU A 8 -19.94 12.74 24.00
C GLU A 8 -19.54 14.12 23.41
N PRO A 9 -18.29 14.58 23.59
CA PRO A 9 -17.82 15.81 22.97
C PRO A 9 -17.93 15.66 21.44
N ARG A 10 -18.67 16.55 20.80
CA ARG A 10 -18.69 16.64 19.33
C ARG A 10 -17.28 16.98 18.86
N LEU A 11 -16.60 15.99 18.24
CA LEU A 11 -15.37 16.25 17.49
C LEU A 11 -15.71 17.31 16.43
N PRO A 12 -14.87 18.36 16.25
CA PRO A 12 -15.10 19.38 15.23
C PRO A 12 -15.27 18.65 13.89
N GLY A 13 -16.42 18.83 13.25
CA GLY A 13 -16.72 18.24 11.95
C GLY A 13 -15.64 18.70 10.97
N GLY A 14 -14.82 17.78 10.47
CA GLY A 14 -13.82 18.12 9.49
C GLY A 14 -14.50 18.74 8.28
N ALA A 15 -14.14 19.99 7.93
CA ALA A 15 -14.69 20.66 6.77
C ALA A 15 -14.49 19.78 5.53
N THR A 16 -15.56 19.59 4.74
CA THR A 16 -15.45 18.91 3.45
C THR A 16 -14.48 19.70 2.58
N PRO A 17 -13.53 19.06 1.89
CA PRO A 17 -12.63 19.78 0.99
C PRO A 17 -13.42 20.58 -0.04
N THR A 18 -13.03 21.80 -0.28
CA THR A 18 -13.65 22.67 -1.30
C THR A 18 -13.14 22.36 -2.71
N GLU A 19 -11.94 21.75 -2.81
CA GLU A 19 -11.33 21.33 -4.07
C GLU A 19 -11.69 19.86 -4.38
N ASP A 20 -11.82 19.52 -5.66
CA ASP A 20 -12.02 18.16 -6.11
C ASP A 20 -10.81 17.25 -5.85
N LEU A 21 -11.01 15.95 -5.84
CA LEU A 21 -9.96 14.97 -5.56
C LEU A 21 -8.79 15.08 -6.55
N PRO A 22 -8.98 15.18 -7.89
CA PRO A 22 -7.88 15.31 -8.84
C PRO A 22 -6.97 16.50 -8.58
N THR A 23 -7.54 17.69 -8.29
CA THR A 23 -6.78 18.91 -7.97
C THR A 23 -5.94 18.74 -6.70
N ARG A 24 -6.53 18.15 -5.64
CA ARG A 24 -5.82 17.87 -4.39
C ARG A 24 -4.67 16.88 -4.58
N VAL A 25 -4.91 15.82 -5.35
CA VAL A 25 -3.90 14.80 -5.66
C VAL A 25 -2.76 15.39 -6.48
N LYS A 26 -3.08 16.20 -7.50
CA LYS A 26 -2.06 16.89 -8.29
C LYS A 26 -1.16 17.75 -7.41
N THR A 27 -1.72 18.56 -6.52
CA THR A 27 -0.95 19.41 -5.58
C THR A 27 0.02 18.56 -4.74
N VAL A 28 -0.44 17.42 -4.21
CA VAL A 28 0.40 16.53 -3.41
C VAL A 28 1.48 15.86 -4.26
N ALA A 29 1.13 15.44 -5.48
CA ALA A 29 2.08 14.83 -6.40
C ALA A 29 3.20 15.80 -6.80
N ASP A 30 2.88 17.08 -7.04
CA ASP A 30 3.86 18.11 -7.34
C ASP A 30 4.85 18.26 -6.16
N VAL A 31 4.36 18.38 -4.90
CA VAL A 31 5.23 18.42 -3.71
C VAL A 31 6.08 17.14 -3.56
N ALA A 32 5.49 15.98 -3.81
CA ALA A 32 6.21 14.71 -3.72
C ALA A 32 7.33 14.61 -4.78
N ALA A 33 7.09 15.11 -6.00
CA ALA A 33 8.08 15.15 -7.07
C ALA A 33 9.27 16.07 -6.74
N ASP A 34 8.98 17.27 -6.24
CA ASP A 34 10.00 18.28 -5.87
C ASP A 34 10.99 17.72 -4.82
N HIS A 35 10.53 16.87 -3.93
CA HIS A 35 11.34 16.32 -2.84
C HIS A 35 11.85 14.89 -3.08
N ALA A 36 11.45 14.22 -4.18
CA ALA A 36 11.72 12.80 -4.40
C ALA A 36 13.21 12.43 -4.41
N ILE A 37 14.07 13.28 -4.99
CA ILE A 37 15.53 13.06 -5.03
C ILE A 37 16.11 13.18 -3.61
N ALA A 38 15.71 14.18 -2.84
CA ALA A 38 16.18 14.37 -1.47
C ALA A 38 15.71 13.24 -0.54
N VAL A 39 14.49 12.75 -0.71
CA VAL A 39 13.94 11.59 0.02
C VAL A 39 14.77 10.33 -0.24
N ASP A 40 15.08 10.05 -1.50
CA ASP A 40 15.86 8.88 -1.90
C ASP A 40 17.34 9.01 -1.46
N SER A 41 18.00 10.11 -1.76
CA SER A 41 19.43 10.29 -1.46
C SER A 41 19.72 10.28 0.04
N ALA A 42 18.87 10.91 0.86
CA ALA A 42 19.02 10.96 2.31
C ALA A 42 18.38 9.75 3.01
N ALA A 43 17.71 8.83 2.30
CA ALA A 43 16.98 7.70 2.86
C ALA A 43 16.01 8.15 3.99
N ARG A 44 15.32 9.27 3.79
CA ARG A 44 14.46 9.90 4.79
C ARG A 44 12.98 9.80 4.46
N PHE A 45 12.16 9.85 5.49
CA PHE A 45 10.71 9.92 5.35
C PHE A 45 10.31 11.15 4.51
N PRO A 46 9.33 11.04 3.58
CA PRO A 46 8.85 12.12 2.72
C PRO A 46 7.90 13.07 3.48
N ALA A 47 8.45 13.79 4.46
CA ALA A 47 7.68 14.61 5.41
C ALA A 47 6.85 15.70 4.71
N GLU A 48 7.41 16.34 3.69
CA GLU A 48 6.76 17.43 2.93
C GLU A 48 5.53 16.91 2.18
N ALA A 49 5.66 15.77 1.51
CA ALA A 49 4.54 15.14 0.81
C ALA A 49 3.44 14.71 1.79
N PHE A 50 3.80 14.14 2.97
CA PHE A 50 2.82 13.76 3.97
C PHE A 50 2.20 14.95 4.71
N HIS A 51 2.90 16.06 4.82
CA HIS A 51 2.28 17.32 5.26
C HIS A 51 1.20 17.77 4.25
N ALA A 52 1.53 17.77 2.96
CA ALA A 52 0.57 18.09 1.89
C ALA A 52 -0.62 17.10 1.85
N ILE A 53 -0.37 15.78 2.00
CA ILE A 53 -1.41 14.74 2.09
C ILE A 53 -2.39 15.05 3.23
N LYS A 54 -1.88 15.39 4.43
CA LYS A 54 -2.72 15.78 5.58
C LYS A 54 -3.49 17.06 5.31
N ALA A 55 -2.82 18.10 4.81
CA ALA A 55 -3.44 19.39 4.49
C ALA A 55 -4.55 19.26 3.44
N ARG A 56 -4.37 18.37 2.45
CA ARG A 56 -5.36 18.07 1.40
C ARG A 56 -6.33 16.94 1.77
N ARG A 57 -6.31 16.47 3.03
CA ARG A 57 -7.25 15.50 3.61
C ARG A 57 -7.34 14.18 2.84
N LEU A 58 -6.21 13.64 2.35
CA LEU A 58 -6.22 12.41 1.54
C LEU A 58 -6.17 11.12 2.38
N LEU A 59 -5.88 11.17 3.69
CA LEU A 59 -5.74 9.94 4.49
C LEU A 59 -7.08 9.23 4.75
N GLY A 60 -8.19 9.95 4.83
CA GLY A 60 -9.52 9.39 5.08
C GLY A 60 -10.40 9.25 3.83
N ILE A 61 -9.90 9.38 2.60
CA ILE A 61 -10.72 9.51 1.38
C ILE A 61 -11.67 8.34 1.15
N GLN A 62 -11.24 7.10 1.43
CA GLN A 62 -12.08 5.92 1.22
C GLN A 62 -13.08 5.65 2.35
N VAL A 63 -12.90 6.27 3.53
CA VAL A 63 -13.83 6.09 4.65
C VAL A 63 -15.20 6.66 4.27
N PRO A 64 -16.31 5.98 4.62
CA PRO A 64 -17.67 6.46 4.31
C PRO A 64 -17.95 7.87 4.84
N LYS A 65 -18.78 8.63 4.13
CA LYS A 65 -19.18 9.99 4.51
C LYS A 65 -19.80 10.06 5.92
N ALA A 66 -20.56 9.03 6.32
CA ALA A 66 -21.13 8.91 7.65
C ALA A 66 -20.09 8.85 8.78
N LEU A 67 -18.85 8.50 8.46
CA LEU A 67 -17.71 8.45 9.39
C LEU A 67 -16.71 9.60 9.15
N GLY A 68 -17.06 10.60 8.33
CA GLY A 68 -16.25 11.79 8.10
C GLY A 68 -15.24 11.68 6.96
N GLY A 69 -15.28 10.61 6.16
CA GLY A 69 -14.53 10.45 4.93
C GLY A 69 -15.29 10.91 3.69
N GLU A 70 -14.84 10.49 2.51
CA GLU A 70 -15.43 10.85 1.22
C GLU A 70 -16.13 9.67 0.53
N GLY A 71 -15.83 8.44 0.94
CA GLY A 71 -16.38 7.22 0.35
C GLY A 71 -15.82 6.91 -1.04
N VAL A 72 -14.59 7.33 -1.30
CA VAL A 72 -13.89 7.12 -2.58
C VAL A 72 -13.67 5.64 -2.84
N GLY A 73 -13.97 5.16 -4.04
CA GLY A 73 -13.82 3.78 -4.45
C GLY A 73 -12.35 3.34 -4.62
N ILE A 74 -12.11 2.02 -4.64
CA ILE A 74 -10.75 1.49 -4.79
C ILE A 74 -10.10 1.90 -6.11
N GLY A 75 -10.87 2.02 -7.20
CA GLY A 75 -10.34 2.47 -8.50
C GLY A 75 -9.75 3.87 -8.43
N GLU A 76 -10.42 4.80 -7.76
CA GLU A 76 -9.93 6.15 -7.56
C GLU A 76 -8.73 6.18 -6.59
N VAL A 77 -8.76 5.39 -5.49
CA VAL A 77 -7.61 5.23 -4.58
C VAL A 77 -6.40 4.67 -5.33
N ALA A 78 -6.60 3.72 -6.23
CA ALA A 78 -5.56 3.16 -7.08
C ALA A 78 -4.96 4.20 -8.03
N ASP A 79 -5.79 5.09 -8.59
CA ASP A 79 -5.31 6.20 -9.42
C ASP A 79 -4.49 7.21 -8.61
N VAL A 80 -4.89 7.53 -7.37
CA VAL A 80 -4.06 8.32 -6.44
C VAL A 80 -2.70 7.64 -6.20
N CYS A 81 -2.69 6.32 -5.94
CA CYS A 81 -1.45 5.56 -5.77
C CYS A 81 -0.57 5.61 -7.03
N TYR A 82 -1.17 5.51 -8.22
CA TYR A 82 -0.47 5.63 -9.49
C TYR A 82 0.16 7.02 -9.68
N GLN A 83 -0.58 8.09 -9.41
CA GLN A 83 -0.07 9.46 -9.54
C GLN A 83 1.06 9.76 -8.53
N LEU A 84 0.89 9.34 -7.27
CA LEU A 84 1.94 9.49 -6.26
C LEU A 84 3.17 8.62 -6.57
N GLY A 85 2.97 7.41 -7.14
CA GLY A 85 4.04 6.55 -7.62
C GLY A 85 4.86 7.18 -8.74
N GLN A 86 4.23 7.95 -9.64
CA GLN A 86 4.95 8.72 -10.67
C GLN A 86 5.82 9.81 -10.05
N ALA A 87 5.33 10.48 -9.02
CA ALA A 87 6.03 11.58 -8.35
C ALA A 87 7.18 11.06 -7.47
N CYS A 88 6.86 10.15 -6.54
CA CYS A 88 7.81 9.56 -5.59
C CYS A 88 7.33 8.16 -5.18
N GLY A 89 8.09 7.12 -5.54
CA GLY A 89 7.74 5.73 -5.23
C GLY A 89 7.53 5.49 -3.74
N SER A 90 8.39 6.04 -2.88
CA SER A 90 8.25 5.92 -1.41
C SER A 90 6.97 6.57 -0.89
N THR A 91 6.62 7.77 -1.39
CA THR A 91 5.37 8.46 -1.00
C THR A 91 4.14 7.66 -1.42
N GLY A 92 4.10 7.21 -2.68
CA GLY A 92 3.01 6.37 -3.18
C GLY A 92 2.86 5.07 -2.40
N MET A 93 3.97 4.40 -2.08
CA MET A 93 3.97 3.15 -1.33
C MET A 93 3.47 3.32 0.12
N ILE A 94 3.90 4.35 0.83
CA ILE A 94 3.41 4.66 2.17
C ILE A 94 1.91 4.98 2.14
N PHE A 95 1.47 5.77 1.15
CA PHE A 95 0.05 6.08 0.98
C PHE A 95 -0.78 4.80 0.71
N ALA A 96 -0.32 3.94 -0.20
CA ALA A 96 -0.97 2.66 -0.48
C ALA A 96 -1.07 1.76 0.78
N MET A 97 0.03 1.60 1.53
CA MET A 97 0.05 0.81 2.76
C MET A 97 -0.94 1.33 3.81
N HIS A 98 -1.04 2.65 3.97
CA HIS A 98 -2.01 3.29 4.84
C HIS A 98 -3.44 2.96 4.38
N GLN A 99 -3.77 3.16 3.11
CA GLN A 99 -5.11 2.93 2.57
C GLN A 99 -5.54 1.46 2.69
N ILE A 100 -4.62 0.51 2.52
CA ILE A 100 -4.87 -0.92 2.74
C ILE A 100 -5.35 -1.17 4.18
N LYS A 101 -4.73 -0.55 5.18
CA LYS A 101 -5.12 -0.75 6.59
C LYS A 101 -6.45 -0.08 6.92
N VAL A 102 -6.68 1.10 6.38
CA VAL A 102 -7.98 1.79 6.50
C VAL A 102 -9.09 0.92 5.89
N ALA A 103 -8.87 0.33 4.71
CA ALA A 103 -9.83 -0.60 4.09
C ALA A 103 -10.13 -1.81 4.98
N CYS A 104 -9.10 -2.44 5.57
CA CYS A 104 -9.30 -3.57 6.48
C CYS A 104 -10.18 -3.19 7.68
N VAL A 105 -9.90 -2.06 8.32
CA VAL A 105 -10.70 -1.61 9.46
C VAL A 105 -12.12 -1.28 9.03
N MET A 106 -12.28 -0.46 8.00
CA MET A 106 -13.56 0.02 7.51
C MET A 106 -14.51 -1.11 7.10
N ARG A 107 -14.01 -2.13 6.40
CA ARG A 107 -14.82 -3.21 5.84
C ARG A 107 -15.12 -4.33 6.84
N HIS A 108 -14.37 -4.43 7.94
CA HIS A 108 -14.44 -5.54 8.89
C HIS A 108 -14.70 -5.10 10.34
N MET A 109 -15.02 -3.83 10.57
CA MET A 109 -15.33 -3.32 11.93
C MET A 109 -16.72 -3.75 12.44
N GLY A 110 -17.64 -4.18 11.57
CA GLY A 110 -19.04 -4.43 11.92
C GLY A 110 -19.69 -3.22 12.61
N GLU A 111 -20.49 -3.50 13.62
CA GLU A 111 -21.17 -2.48 14.45
C GLU A 111 -20.31 -2.00 15.63
N ASN A 112 -18.99 -2.27 15.63
CA ASN A 112 -18.09 -1.91 16.73
C ASN A 112 -17.92 -0.39 16.83
N ALA A 113 -18.54 0.21 17.87
CA ALA A 113 -18.55 1.65 18.09
C ALA A 113 -17.13 2.23 18.32
N THR A 114 -16.23 1.47 18.93
CA THR A 114 -14.84 1.91 19.19
C THR A 114 -14.06 2.04 17.88
N LEU A 115 -14.16 1.05 16.99
CA LEU A 115 -13.53 1.11 15.66
C LEU A 115 -14.14 2.22 14.79
N GLN A 116 -15.46 2.44 14.87
CA GLN A 116 -16.10 3.58 14.19
C GLN A 116 -15.59 4.92 14.71
N ARG A 117 -15.43 5.09 16.04
CA ARG A 117 -14.83 6.31 16.62
C ARG A 117 -13.39 6.50 16.14
N MET A 118 -12.61 5.43 16.07
CA MET A 118 -11.23 5.50 15.55
C MET A 118 -11.19 5.96 14.09
N LEU A 119 -12.10 5.48 13.22
CA LEU A 119 -12.18 5.94 11.82
C LEU A 119 -12.64 7.41 11.72
N ARG A 120 -13.62 7.83 12.54
CA ARG A 120 -14.00 9.27 12.61
C ARG A 120 -12.83 10.14 13.02
N ARG A 121 -12.07 9.70 14.02
CA ARG A 121 -10.88 10.40 14.48
C ARG A 121 -9.80 10.42 13.40
N LEU A 122 -9.58 9.30 12.70
CA LEU A 122 -8.64 9.24 11.57
C LEU A 122 -8.99 10.28 10.50
N CYS A 123 -10.25 10.40 10.13
CA CYS A 123 -10.70 11.39 9.16
C CYS A 123 -10.56 12.83 9.66
N ALA A 124 -10.93 13.10 10.92
CA ALA A 124 -10.88 14.45 11.50
C ALA A 124 -9.43 14.96 11.63
N GLU A 125 -8.56 14.13 12.20
CA GLU A 125 -7.17 14.47 12.53
C GLU A 125 -6.17 14.10 11.43
N GLN A 126 -6.64 13.42 10.37
CA GLN A 126 -5.80 12.91 9.28
C GLN A 126 -4.66 12.02 9.83
N LEU A 127 -5.04 10.99 10.59
CA LEU A 127 -4.11 10.07 11.21
C LEU A 127 -3.53 9.10 10.18
N ARG A 128 -2.20 8.93 10.21
CA ARG A 128 -1.48 7.98 9.38
C ARG A 128 -1.30 6.65 10.11
N VAL A 129 -1.77 5.56 9.51
CA VAL A 129 -1.75 4.22 10.11
C VAL A 129 -0.73 3.33 9.40
N ALA A 130 0.21 2.78 10.16
CA ALA A 130 1.20 1.81 9.68
C ALA A 130 0.70 0.36 9.82
N ALA A 131 1.46 -0.57 9.24
CA ALA A 131 1.18 -2.00 9.28
C ALA A 131 2.26 -2.76 10.05
N SER A 132 1.86 -3.65 10.96
CA SER A 132 2.74 -4.63 11.59
C SER A 132 2.16 -6.03 11.39
N THR A 133 2.48 -6.67 10.26
CA THR A 133 1.89 -7.97 9.86
C THR A 133 2.93 -9.07 9.61
N THR A 134 4.23 -8.77 9.74
CA THR A 134 5.33 -9.71 9.54
C THR A 134 6.12 -9.89 10.82
N GLU A 135 6.53 -11.12 11.13
CA GLU A 135 7.35 -11.50 12.29
C GLU A 135 8.56 -12.31 11.87
N GLY A 136 9.61 -12.24 12.69
CA GLY A 136 10.79 -13.08 12.61
C GLY A 136 11.52 -13.01 11.27
N GLN A 137 12.34 -14.02 11.01
CA GLN A 137 13.10 -14.15 9.77
C GLN A 137 12.34 -14.92 8.66
N GLY A 138 11.06 -15.21 8.87
CA GLY A 138 10.23 -16.09 8.02
C GLY A 138 9.83 -15.51 6.66
N GLY A 139 10.51 -14.49 6.16
CA GLY A 139 10.35 -14.01 4.79
C GLY A 139 8.91 -13.64 4.41
N GLY A 140 8.16 -12.97 5.31
CA GLY A 140 6.83 -12.46 4.99
C GLY A 140 5.69 -13.47 5.06
N ASN A 141 5.78 -14.50 5.88
CA ASN A 141 4.61 -15.34 6.19
C ASN A 141 3.62 -14.56 7.06
N ILE A 142 2.58 -14.01 6.44
CA ILE A 142 1.54 -13.24 7.11
C ILE A 142 0.34 -14.10 7.56
N ARG A 143 0.41 -15.42 7.35
CA ARG A 143 -0.63 -16.38 7.74
C ARG A 143 -0.38 -17.04 9.09
N SER A 144 0.64 -16.61 9.81
CA SER A 144 0.94 -17.08 11.18
C SER A 144 1.46 -15.93 12.03
N SER A 145 1.18 -15.95 13.32
CA SER A 145 1.72 -15.02 14.31
C SER A 145 2.16 -15.78 15.56
N GLU A 146 3.35 -15.45 16.04
CA GLU A 146 3.87 -15.99 17.30
C GLU A 146 3.36 -15.18 18.51
N ALA A 147 3.14 -13.87 18.31
CA ALA A 147 2.72 -12.95 19.37
C ALA A 147 1.23 -13.15 19.73
N PRO A 148 0.87 -13.63 20.92
CA PRO A 148 -0.51 -13.75 21.33
C PRO A 148 -1.08 -12.42 21.81
N VAL A 149 -2.40 -12.27 21.70
CA VAL A 149 -3.15 -11.33 22.52
C VAL A 149 -3.35 -11.91 23.91
N GLU A 150 -3.01 -11.16 24.95
CA GLU A 150 -3.29 -11.52 26.32
C GLU A 150 -4.43 -10.63 26.85
N HIS A 151 -5.54 -11.24 27.22
CA HIS A 151 -6.68 -10.55 27.82
C HIS A 151 -6.46 -10.30 29.31
N ARG A 152 -6.84 -9.10 29.79
CA ARG A 152 -6.77 -8.67 31.18
C ARG A 152 -8.19 -8.57 31.76
N GLU A 153 -8.29 -8.70 33.06
CA GLU A 153 -9.59 -8.65 33.76
C GLU A 153 -10.31 -7.29 33.63
N ASP A 154 -9.57 -6.23 33.38
CA ASP A 154 -10.07 -4.86 33.19
C ASP A 154 -10.64 -4.58 31.79
N GLY A 155 -10.79 -5.61 30.93
CA GLY A 155 -11.26 -5.48 29.56
C GLY A 155 -10.20 -4.96 28.57
N ARG A 156 -8.96 -4.88 29.01
CA ARG A 156 -7.82 -4.53 28.15
C ARG A 156 -7.15 -5.77 27.57
N ILE A 157 -6.34 -5.54 26.57
CA ILE A 157 -5.41 -6.52 26.00
C ILE A 157 -3.98 -6.02 26.11
N THR A 158 -3.03 -6.95 26.20
CA THR A 158 -1.61 -6.66 26.00
C THR A 158 -1.09 -7.52 24.85
N LEU A 159 -0.09 -6.98 24.16
CA LEU A 159 0.55 -7.59 23.01
C LEU A 159 2.02 -7.17 22.96
N GLU A 160 2.93 -8.13 22.83
CA GLU A 160 4.33 -7.87 22.52
C GLU A 160 4.71 -8.61 21.23
N ARG A 161 5.24 -7.88 20.25
CA ARG A 161 5.57 -8.41 18.93
C ARG A 161 6.93 -7.93 18.44
N LYS A 162 7.78 -8.86 18.00
CA LYS A 162 9.02 -8.54 17.29
C LYS A 162 8.72 -8.48 15.79
N ALA A 163 8.42 -7.28 15.30
CA ALA A 163 8.17 -7.03 13.89
C ALA A 163 9.49 -6.86 13.14
N SER A 164 9.72 -7.69 12.13
CA SER A 164 10.90 -7.56 11.26
C SER A 164 10.90 -6.25 10.48
N VAL A 165 9.71 -5.75 10.12
CA VAL A 165 9.51 -4.51 9.37
C VAL A 165 8.22 -3.82 9.78
N ILE A 166 8.29 -2.54 10.12
CA ILE A 166 7.15 -1.62 10.19
C ILE A 166 7.51 -0.38 9.36
N SER A 167 7.06 -0.36 8.11
CA SER A 167 7.29 0.80 7.23
C SER A 167 6.74 2.06 7.88
N TYR A 168 7.51 3.16 7.85
CA TYR A 168 7.19 4.45 8.48
C TYR A 168 6.67 4.35 9.92
N GLY A 169 7.02 3.31 10.67
CA GLY A 169 6.52 3.08 12.04
C GLY A 169 6.79 4.23 12.99
N ALA A 170 7.99 4.82 12.94
CA ALA A 170 8.37 5.98 13.75
C ALA A 170 7.50 7.23 13.46
N TYR A 171 6.94 7.33 12.27
CA TYR A 171 6.16 8.47 11.79
C TYR A 171 4.64 8.21 11.84
N ALA A 172 4.20 7.03 12.25
CA ALA A 172 2.80 6.65 12.28
C ALA A 172 2.07 7.20 13.50
N ASP A 173 0.80 7.57 13.30
CA ASP A 173 -0.13 8.01 14.34
C ASP A 173 -0.93 6.83 14.93
N GLY A 174 -0.86 5.65 14.27
CA GLY A 174 -1.43 4.38 14.69
C GLY A 174 -0.80 3.20 13.97
N VAL A 175 -1.04 1.99 14.45
CA VAL A 175 -0.57 0.73 13.86
C VAL A 175 -1.73 -0.27 13.80
N VAL A 176 -1.93 -0.90 12.66
CA VAL A 176 -2.77 -2.09 12.53
C VAL A 176 -1.86 -3.31 12.48
N THR A 177 -2.03 -4.21 13.45
CA THR A 177 -1.15 -5.36 13.65
C THR A 177 -1.93 -6.67 13.67
N THR A 178 -1.35 -7.74 13.13
CA THR A 178 -1.84 -9.10 13.39
C THR A 178 -1.31 -9.59 14.72
N ALA A 179 -2.06 -10.47 15.36
CA ALA A 179 -1.64 -11.19 16.55
C ALA A 179 -2.34 -12.56 16.59
N ARG A 180 -1.75 -13.54 17.25
CA ARG A 180 -2.41 -14.79 17.55
C ARG A 180 -3.55 -14.50 18.55
N ARG A 181 -4.72 -15.12 18.35
CA ARG A 181 -5.94 -14.83 19.12
C ARG A 181 -5.75 -14.96 20.63
N ALA A 182 -5.01 -15.99 21.07
CA ALA A 182 -4.69 -16.26 22.47
C ALA A 182 -3.39 -17.07 22.55
N ALA A 183 -2.85 -17.24 23.77
CA ALA A 183 -1.61 -17.97 23.99
C ALA A 183 -1.69 -19.47 23.63
N ASP A 184 -2.85 -20.06 23.75
CA ASP A 184 -3.15 -21.48 23.45
C ASP A 184 -3.74 -21.67 22.05
N ALA A 185 -4.04 -20.60 21.29
CA ALA A 185 -4.54 -20.69 19.93
C ALA A 185 -3.46 -21.16 18.94
N ALA A 186 -3.86 -21.73 17.81
CA ALA A 186 -2.94 -22.06 16.74
C ALA A 186 -2.27 -20.79 16.16
N ALA A 187 -1.04 -20.89 15.65
CA ALA A 187 -0.34 -19.75 15.07
C ALA A 187 -1.07 -19.14 13.86
N SER A 188 -1.90 -19.91 13.16
CA SER A 188 -2.76 -19.48 12.06
C SER A 188 -4.06 -18.80 12.52
N ASP A 189 -4.50 -19.04 13.77
CA ASP A 189 -5.69 -18.35 14.33
C ASP A 189 -5.31 -16.96 14.79
N GLN A 190 -5.44 -16.01 13.87
CA GLN A 190 -5.03 -14.63 14.07
C GLN A 190 -6.24 -13.70 14.16
N VAL A 191 -6.00 -12.59 14.84
CA VAL A 191 -6.86 -11.41 14.89
C VAL A 191 -6.12 -10.20 14.31
N LEU A 192 -6.86 -9.19 13.89
CA LEU A 192 -6.33 -7.90 13.51
C LEU A 192 -6.66 -6.87 14.59
N VAL A 193 -5.65 -6.19 15.11
CA VAL A 193 -5.77 -5.21 16.20
C VAL A 193 -5.41 -3.83 15.68
N THR A 194 -6.22 -2.83 15.99
CA THR A 194 -5.99 -1.44 15.62
C THR A 194 -5.54 -0.63 16.84
N LEU A 195 -4.35 -0.06 16.77
CA LEU A 195 -3.71 0.67 17.86
C LEU A 195 -3.53 2.14 17.49
N LEU A 196 -3.86 3.07 18.38
CA LEU A 196 -3.48 4.47 18.30
C LEU A 196 -2.11 4.70 18.95
N LYS A 197 -1.49 5.84 18.70
CA LYS A 197 -0.14 6.15 19.22
C LYS A 197 -0.02 6.08 20.73
N SER A 198 -1.09 6.33 21.47
CA SER A 198 -1.16 6.20 22.93
C SER A 198 -1.15 4.76 23.43
N ASP A 199 -1.46 3.78 22.56
CA ASP A 199 -1.69 2.40 22.95
C ASP A 199 -0.42 1.55 22.85
N TYR A 200 0.64 2.06 22.22
CA TYR A 200 1.85 1.28 21.98
C TYR A 200 3.15 2.06 22.07
N THR A 201 4.23 1.32 22.28
CA THR A 201 5.61 1.79 22.12
C THR A 201 6.33 0.97 21.07
N LEU A 202 7.28 1.61 20.37
CA LEU A 202 8.17 0.96 19.39
C LEU A 202 9.61 1.11 19.89
N THR A 203 10.27 -0.02 20.11
CA THR A 203 11.72 -0.06 20.36
C THR A 203 12.40 -0.55 19.10
N ARG A 204 13.25 0.28 18.51
CA ARG A 204 13.95 -0.02 17.26
C ARG A 204 14.91 -1.20 17.43
N LEU A 205 14.83 -2.18 16.55
CA LEU A 205 15.71 -3.35 16.48
C LEU A 205 16.78 -3.22 15.38
N GLN A 206 16.36 -2.71 14.21
CA GLN A 206 17.24 -2.53 13.05
C GLN A 206 16.81 -1.32 12.22
N GLY A 207 17.77 -0.74 11.48
CA GLY A 207 17.52 0.35 10.55
C GLY A 207 17.01 -0.14 9.19
N TRP A 208 16.88 0.83 8.28
CA TRP A 208 16.47 0.60 6.90
C TRP A 208 17.56 1.14 5.95
N ASP A 209 18.50 0.27 5.57
CA ASP A 209 19.46 0.56 4.52
C ASP A 209 19.16 -0.38 3.34
N ALA A 210 18.48 0.15 2.34
CA ALA A 210 17.91 -0.61 1.23
C ALA A 210 18.33 -0.01 -0.11
N LEU A 211 18.30 -0.85 -1.15
CA LEU A 211 18.61 -0.47 -2.53
C LEU A 211 17.66 0.61 -3.06
N GLY A 212 16.36 0.44 -2.84
CA GLY A 212 15.28 1.34 -3.25
C GLY A 212 14.20 1.44 -2.21
N MET A 213 13.12 2.19 -2.48
CA MET A 213 12.07 2.50 -1.51
C MET A 213 12.63 3.06 -0.19
N ARG A 214 13.75 3.77 -0.27
CA ARG A 214 14.53 4.21 0.88
C ARG A 214 13.73 5.11 1.82
N GLY A 215 12.86 5.95 1.24
CA GLY A 215 11.99 6.86 1.99
C GLY A 215 10.85 6.19 2.75
N THR A 216 10.62 4.87 2.61
CA THR A 216 9.60 4.16 3.38
C THR A 216 10.01 3.95 4.84
N CYS A 217 11.30 4.11 5.19
CA CYS A 217 11.83 3.94 6.54
C CYS A 217 11.28 2.66 7.20
N SER A 218 11.47 1.51 6.50
CA SER A 218 10.89 0.21 6.86
C SER A 218 11.74 -0.51 7.89
N GLU A 219 11.84 0.07 9.07
CA GLU A 219 12.68 -0.39 10.16
C GLU A 219 12.07 -1.57 10.93
N GLY A 220 12.89 -2.36 11.61
CA GLY A 220 12.47 -3.41 12.54
C GLY A 220 12.23 -2.87 13.95
N TYR A 221 11.16 -3.38 14.60
CA TYR A 221 10.78 -2.92 15.94
C TYR A 221 10.29 -4.06 16.83
N THR A 222 10.53 -3.91 18.15
CA THR A 222 9.67 -4.51 19.15
C THR A 222 8.49 -3.57 19.39
N LEU A 223 7.28 -4.03 19.10
CA LEU A 223 6.03 -3.35 19.37
C LEU A 223 5.47 -3.92 20.68
N LYS A 224 5.27 -3.06 21.70
CA LYS A 224 4.56 -3.40 22.93
C LYS A 224 3.31 -2.56 23.01
N ALA A 225 2.15 -3.20 23.21
CA ALA A 225 0.86 -2.52 23.23
C ALA A 225 0.04 -2.90 24.45
N SER A 226 -0.77 -1.94 24.90
CA SER A 226 -1.86 -2.13 25.87
C SER A 226 -3.05 -1.30 25.40
N ALA A 227 -4.15 -1.97 25.04
CA ALA A 227 -5.30 -1.37 24.39
C ALA A 227 -6.62 -1.95 24.89
N SER A 228 -7.77 -1.38 24.52
CA SER A 228 -9.07 -1.99 24.78
C SER A 228 -9.24 -3.25 23.92
N ALA A 229 -9.87 -4.29 24.47
CA ALA A 229 -10.24 -5.48 23.70
C ALA A 229 -11.20 -5.16 22.54
N GLU A 230 -11.94 -4.05 22.60
CA GLU A 230 -12.79 -3.57 21.51
C GLU A 230 -12.00 -3.09 20.28
N GLN A 231 -10.67 -2.92 20.38
CA GLN A 231 -9.79 -2.56 19.26
C GLN A 231 -9.38 -3.77 18.41
N ILE A 232 -9.79 -4.98 18.82
CA ILE A 232 -9.71 -6.19 17.97
C ILE A 232 -10.86 -6.15 16.98
N LEU A 233 -10.55 -6.37 15.69
CA LEU A 233 -11.59 -6.51 14.68
C LEU A 233 -12.41 -7.78 14.93
N PRO A 234 -13.76 -7.72 14.82
CA PRO A 234 -14.64 -8.84 15.16
C PRO A 234 -14.50 -10.05 14.21
N GLU A 235 -14.08 -9.81 12.97
CA GLU A 235 -13.94 -10.86 11.97
C GLU A 235 -12.57 -11.55 12.07
N PRO A 236 -12.48 -12.90 11.88
CA PRO A 236 -11.21 -13.61 11.82
C PRO A 236 -10.27 -13.03 10.75
N TYR A 237 -8.98 -12.96 11.07
CA TYR A 237 -8.00 -12.37 10.14
C TYR A 237 -7.93 -13.08 8.79
N GLU A 238 -8.19 -14.38 8.73
CA GLU A 238 -8.23 -15.14 7.49
C GLU A 238 -9.21 -14.53 6.48
N ASN A 239 -10.41 -14.15 6.92
CA ASN A 239 -11.41 -13.50 6.09
C ASN A 239 -10.98 -12.09 5.67
N ILE A 240 -10.46 -11.30 6.64
CA ILE A 240 -9.93 -9.96 6.36
C ILE A 240 -8.80 -10.04 5.33
N HIS A 241 -7.90 -11.01 5.50
CA HIS A 241 -6.79 -11.26 4.60
C HIS A 241 -7.25 -11.57 3.18
N ALA A 242 -8.14 -12.56 3.02
CA ALA A 242 -8.56 -13.04 1.70
C ALA A 242 -9.44 -12.02 0.96
N ARG A 243 -10.33 -11.33 1.67
CA ARG A 243 -11.37 -10.48 1.05
C ARG A 243 -10.96 -9.02 0.89
N THR A 244 -10.01 -8.53 1.70
CA THR A 244 -9.66 -7.11 1.69
C THR A 244 -8.15 -6.90 1.67
N MET A 245 -7.38 -7.45 2.62
CA MET A 245 -5.98 -7.09 2.77
C MET A 245 -5.16 -7.45 1.52
N VAL A 246 -5.28 -8.67 1.00
CA VAL A 246 -4.52 -9.13 -0.18
C VAL A 246 -5.00 -8.42 -1.45
N PRO A 247 -6.31 -8.35 -1.76
CA PRO A 247 -6.77 -7.63 -2.95
C PRO A 247 -6.33 -6.17 -2.96
N PHE A 248 -6.59 -5.42 -1.88
CA PHE A 248 -6.15 -4.02 -1.78
C PHE A 248 -4.64 -3.89 -1.90
N ALA A 249 -3.87 -4.74 -1.22
CA ALA A 249 -2.41 -4.69 -1.27
C ALA A 249 -1.91 -4.89 -2.70
N HIS A 250 -2.34 -5.93 -3.38
CA HIS A 250 -1.85 -6.27 -4.71
C HIS A 250 -2.25 -5.23 -5.75
N LEU A 251 -3.47 -4.70 -5.68
CA LEU A 251 -3.97 -3.68 -6.61
C LEU A 251 -3.32 -2.32 -6.36
N LEU A 252 -3.24 -1.86 -5.11
CA LEU A 252 -2.68 -0.53 -4.81
C LEU A 252 -1.15 -0.50 -4.95
N TRP A 253 -0.43 -1.57 -4.57
CA TRP A 253 1.01 -1.67 -4.83
C TRP A 253 1.30 -1.76 -6.32
N GLY A 254 0.51 -2.56 -7.06
CA GLY A 254 0.57 -2.62 -8.52
C GLY A 254 0.41 -1.24 -9.16
N SER A 255 -0.50 -0.41 -8.61
CA SER A 255 -0.71 0.96 -9.07
C SER A 255 0.50 1.85 -8.82
N VAL A 256 1.14 1.76 -7.64
CA VAL A 256 2.39 2.49 -7.34
C VAL A 256 3.51 2.10 -8.29
N TRP A 257 3.75 0.79 -8.49
CA TRP A 257 4.80 0.31 -9.38
C TRP A 257 4.54 0.70 -10.84
N THR A 258 3.27 0.67 -11.25
CA THR A 258 2.86 1.17 -12.59
C THR A 258 3.13 2.66 -12.72
N GLY A 259 2.91 3.44 -11.66
CA GLY A 259 3.24 4.87 -11.62
C GLY A 259 4.75 5.12 -11.78
N ILE A 260 5.60 4.38 -11.04
CA ILE A 260 7.06 4.44 -11.19
C ILE A 260 7.48 4.14 -12.63
N ALA A 261 6.91 3.08 -13.22
CA ALA A 261 7.18 2.68 -14.60
C ALA A 261 6.73 3.74 -15.61
N ALA A 262 5.59 4.39 -15.37
CA ALA A 262 5.09 5.49 -16.20
C ALA A 262 6.01 6.71 -16.15
N SER A 263 6.50 7.10 -14.96
CA SER A 263 7.46 8.19 -14.79
C SER A 263 8.78 7.91 -15.54
N ALA A 264 9.33 6.70 -15.40
CA ALA A 264 10.53 6.29 -16.14
C ALA A 264 10.32 6.33 -17.66
N THR A 265 9.14 5.88 -18.12
CA THR A 265 8.78 5.91 -19.56
C THR A 265 8.65 7.34 -20.10
N ALA A 266 8.05 8.25 -19.30
CA ALA A 266 7.94 9.67 -19.64
C ALA A 266 9.32 10.33 -19.75
N GLN A 267 10.23 9.98 -18.86
CA GLN A 267 11.62 10.47 -18.87
C GLN A 267 12.37 9.97 -20.11
N ALA A 268 12.22 8.69 -20.46
CA ALA A 268 12.76 8.13 -21.71
C ALA A 268 12.18 8.82 -22.95
N GLN A 269 10.89 9.15 -22.96
CA GLN A 269 10.26 9.90 -24.03
C GLN A 269 10.88 11.30 -24.18
N ALA A 270 11.07 12.00 -23.06
CA ALA A 270 11.70 13.32 -23.07
C ALA A 270 13.12 13.27 -23.63
N PHE A 271 13.91 12.27 -23.20
CA PHE A 271 15.27 12.03 -23.72
C PHE A 271 15.27 11.81 -25.23
N VAL A 272 14.46 10.87 -25.74
CA VAL A 272 14.41 10.55 -27.18
C VAL A 272 13.99 11.77 -28.02
N ARG A 273 12.97 12.51 -27.54
CA ARG A 273 12.53 13.75 -28.21
C ARG A 273 13.62 14.81 -28.27
N ASN A 274 14.37 14.99 -27.17
CA ASN A 274 15.43 15.98 -27.09
C ASN A 274 16.63 15.58 -27.98
N ALA A 275 17.03 14.30 -27.95
CA ALA A 275 18.09 13.78 -28.81
C ALA A 275 17.74 13.96 -30.31
N MET A 276 16.50 13.67 -30.70
CA MET A 276 16.02 13.88 -32.06
C MET A 276 16.07 15.36 -32.48
N ARG A 277 15.65 16.29 -31.60
CA ARG A 277 15.70 17.73 -31.90
C ARG A 277 17.12 18.24 -32.09
N ARG A 278 18.09 17.74 -31.32
CA ARG A 278 19.51 18.16 -31.38
C ARG A 278 20.25 17.51 -32.55
N GLY A 279 20.00 16.25 -32.83
CA GLY A 279 20.75 15.45 -33.79
C GLY A 279 20.07 15.20 -35.18
N GLY A 280 18.80 15.61 -35.32
CA GLY A 280 18.02 15.38 -36.55
C GLY A 280 17.66 13.93 -36.83
N GLN A 281 18.10 12.98 -35.98
CA GLN A 281 17.86 11.54 -36.12
C GLN A 281 17.46 10.93 -34.76
N LEU A 282 16.72 9.80 -34.83
CA LEU A 282 16.39 9.04 -33.64
C LEU A 282 17.66 8.44 -33.01
N PRO A 283 17.82 8.53 -31.70
CA PRO A 283 18.94 7.89 -31.00
C PRO A 283 18.83 6.36 -31.10
N PRO A 284 19.96 5.61 -31.03
CA PRO A 284 19.96 4.14 -31.10
C PRO A 284 19.04 3.45 -30.08
N GLY A 285 18.79 4.08 -28.94
CA GLY A 285 17.91 3.58 -27.89
C GLY A 285 16.41 3.75 -28.16
N ALA A 286 15.99 4.48 -29.19
CA ALA A 286 14.58 4.78 -29.46
C ALA A 286 13.65 3.53 -29.54
N PRO A 287 14.05 2.38 -30.12
CA PRO A 287 13.24 1.16 -30.07
C PRO A 287 12.95 0.65 -28.64
N GLN A 288 13.84 0.92 -27.70
CA GLN A 288 13.62 0.55 -26.29
C GLN A 288 12.51 1.40 -25.63
N PHE A 289 12.39 2.68 -26.01
CA PHE A 289 11.26 3.50 -25.60
C PHE A 289 9.92 2.90 -26.09
N THR A 290 9.87 2.43 -27.36
CA THR A 290 8.66 1.75 -27.88
C THR A 290 8.32 0.50 -27.06
N ARG A 291 9.32 -0.28 -26.66
CA ARG A 291 9.13 -1.45 -25.77
C ARG A 291 8.64 -1.03 -24.38
N ALA A 292 9.23 0.01 -23.77
CA ALA A 292 8.77 0.55 -22.49
C ALA A 292 7.29 0.96 -22.56
N LEU A 293 6.90 1.66 -23.63
CA LEU A 293 5.50 2.06 -23.83
C LEU A 293 4.56 0.86 -24.00
N ALA A 294 4.98 -0.18 -24.75
CA ALA A 294 4.18 -1.37 -24.96
C ALA A 294 3.95 -2.14 -23.67
N THR A 295 5.01 -2.42 -22.90
CA THR A 295 4.90 -3.11 -21.59
C THR A 295 4.08 -2.31 -20.59
N LEU A 296 4.24 -0.97 -20.55
CA LEU A 296 3.43 -0.11 -19.68
C LEU A 296 1.92 -0.16 -20.05
N ARG A 297 1.59 -0.21 -21.34
CA ARG A 297 0.19 -0.35 -21.79
C ARG A 297 -0.41 -1.68 -21.36
N THR A 298 0.33 -2.78 -21.54
CA THR A 298 -0.09 -4.10 -21.06
C THR A 298 -0.32 -4.11 -19.56
N LEU A 299 0.62 -3.58 -18.78
CA LEU A 299 0.53 -3.48 -17.33
C LEU A 299 -0.70 -2.68 -16.89
N ARG A 300 -0.92 -1.50 -17.48
CA ARG A 300 -2.09 -0.67 -17.17
C ARG A 300 -3.40 -1.40 -17.50
N GLY A 301 -3.48 -2.06 -18.67
CA GLY A 301 -4.67 -2.80 -19.08
C GLY A 301 -5.01 -3.92 -18.11
N MET A 302 -4.04 -4.75 -17.74
CA MET A 302 -4.20 -5.84 -16.77
C MET A 302 -4.65 -5.32 -15.41
N LEU A 303 -4.00 -4.27 -14.90
CA LEU A 303 -4.33 -3.71 -13.59
C LEU A 303 -5.74 -3.09 -13.56
N THR A 304 -6.12 -2.38 -14.63
CA THR A 304 -7.46 -1.80 -14.78
C THR A 304 -8.54 -2.89 -14.80
N ASP A 305 -8.30 -4.00 -15.50
CA ASP A 305 -9.23 -5.13 -15.53
C ASP A 305 -9.36 -5.78 -14.15
N SER A 306 -8.23 -6.01 -13.46
CA SER A 306 -8.23 -6.58 -12.11
C SER A 306 -8.96 -5.68 -11.09
N LEU A 307 -8.80 -4.36 -11.19
CA LEU A 307 -9.55 -3.38 -10.37
C LEU A 307 -11.05 -3.49 -10.63
N ARG A 308 -11.46 -3.50 -11.90
CA ARG A 308 -12.86 -3.62 -12.29
C ARG A 308 -13.49 -4.92 -11.77
N ARG A 309 -12.79 -6.06 -11.91
CA ARG A 309 -13.26 -7.37 -11.41
C ARG A 309 -13.40 -7.36 -9.88
N TYR A 310 -12.46 -6.75 -9.18
CA TYR A 310 -12.59 -6.61 -7.72
C TYR A 310 -13.81 -5.75 -7.34
N GLU A 311 -14.02 -4.61 -7.97
CA GLU A 311 -15.18 -3.73 -7.71
C GLU A 311 -16.52 -4.44 -7.94
N GLN A 312 -16.58 -5.31 -8.94
CA GLN A 312 -17.80 -6.10 -9.25
C GLN A 312 -18.13 -7.13 -8.17
N CYS A 313 -17.12 -7.74 -7.52
CA CYS A 313 -17.33 -8.81 -6.54
C CYS A 313 -17.01 -8.41 -5.09
N MET A 314 -16.58 -7.18 -4.83
CA MET A 314 -16.09 -6.75 -3.50
C MET A 314 -17.11 -6.89 -2.35
N ASN A 315 -18.38 -7.04 -2.66
CA ASN A 315 -19.47 -7.27 -1.69
C ASN A 315 -20.01 -8.70 -1.71
N ASP A 316 -19.38 -9.58 -2.49
CA ASP A 316 -19.73 -11.01 -2.54
C ASP A 316 -18.61 -11.84 -1.86
N PRO A 317 -18.81 -12.29 -0.60
CA PRO A 317 -17.80 -13.07 0.11
C PRO A 317 -17.47 -14.40 -0.54
N GLN A 318 -18.39 -15.01 -1.30
CA GLN A 318 -18.17 -16.29 -1.97
C GLN A 318 -17.30 -16.09 -3.21
N ALA A 319 -17.62 -15.08 -4.03
CA ALA A 319 -16.80 -14.71 -5.18
C ALA A 319 -15.36 -14.37 -4.75
N LEU A 320 -15.19 -13.56 -3.69
CA LEU A 320 -13.88 -13.17 -3.15
C LEU A 320 -13.08 -14.36 -2.60
N ALA A 321 -13.74 -15.38 -2.04
CA ALA A 321 -13.09 -16.60 -1.55
C ALA A 321 -12.81 -17.61 -2.67
N GLY A 322 -13.40 -17.44 -3.85
CA GLY A 322 -13.27 -18.33 -4.99
C GLY A 322 -11.82 -18.43 -5.51
N LEU A 323 -11.43 -19.64 -5.94
CA LEU A 323 -10.08 -19.91 -6.43
C LEU A 323 -9.70 -19.02 -7.62
N ASP A 324 -10.65 -18.79 -8.53
CA ASP A 324 -10.43 -17.94 -9.70
C ASP A 324 -10.05 -16.50 -9.31
N PHE A 325 -10.83 -15.89 -8.42
CA PHE A 325 -10.55 -14.53 -7.94
C PHE A 325 -9.22 -14.46 -7.16
N GLN A 326 -8.93 -15.44 -6.28
CA GLN A 326 -7.69 -15.49 -5.53
C GLN A 326 -6.47 -15.65 -6.46
N THR A 327 -6.62 -16.45 -7.51
CA THR A 327 -5.60 -16.62 -8.55
C THR A 327 -5.40 -15.33 -9.33
N LEU A 328 -6.49 -14.68 -9.79
CA LEU A 328 -6.44 -13.40 -10.48
C LEU A 328 -5.63 -12.36 -9.68
N ILE A 329 -5.96 -12.17 -8.41
CA ILE A 329 -5.30 -11.17 -7.55
C ILE A 329 -3.83 -11.51 -7.31
N ALA A 330 -3.50 -12.78 -7.11
CA ALA A 330 -2.14 -13.23 -6.90
C ALA A 330 -1.28 -13.05 -8.17
N VAL A 331 -1.79 -13.46 -9.33
CA VAL A 331 -1.13 -13.28 -10.64
C VAL A 331 -0.98 -11.81 -10.96
N THR A 332 -2.01 -10.98 -10.70
CA THR A 332 -1.93 -9.53 -10.90
C THR A 332 -0.73 -8.92 -10.17
N LYS A 333 -0.45 -9.34 -8.92
CA LYS A 333 0.72 -8.84 -8.16
C LYS A 333 2.03 -9.26 -8.82
N VAL A 334 2.14 -10.52 -9.20
CA VAL A 334 3.37 -11.07 -9.81
C VAL A 334 3.64 -10.32 -11.12
N GLU A 335 2.68 -10.31 -12.03
CA GLU A 335 2.84 -9.68 -13.34
C GLU A 335 3.01 -8.16 -13.24
N ALA A 336 2.30 -7.49 -12.32
CA ALA A 336 2.49 -6.04 -12.13
C ALA A 336 3.92 -5.71 -11.70
N SER A 337 4.52 -6.52 -10.83
CA SER A 337 5.90 -6.32 -10.37
C SER A 337 6.93 -6.59 -11.46
N GLU A 338 6.75 -7.67 -12.25
CA GLU A 338 7.68 -8.05 -13.31
C GLU A 338 7.61 -7.07 -14.50
N LEU A 339 6.40 -6.75 -14.97
CA LEU A 339 6.20 -5.82 -16.08
C LEU A 339 6.65 -4.39 -15.72
N ALA A 340 6.48 -3.96 -14.48
CA ALA A 340 6.97 -2.66 -14.03
C ALA A 340 8.51 -2.61 -14.07
N ALA A 341 9.19 -3.64 -13.55
CA ALA A 341 10.65 -3.75 -13.58
C ALA A 341 11.16 -3.80 -15.04
N GLN A 342 10.52 -4.59 -15.90
CA GLN A 342 10.86 -4.68 -17.32
C GLN A 342 10.66 -3.33 -18.04
N THR A 343 9.57 -2.62 -17.75
CA THR A 343 9.28 -1.30 -18.32
C THR A 343 10.38 -0.29 -17.97
N VAL A 344 10.78 -0.23 -16.69
CA VAL A 344 11.84 0.68 -16.22
C VAL A 344 13.19 0.30 -16.82
N MET A 345 13.49 -0.99 -16.99
CA MET A 345 14.71 -1.44 -17.66
C MET A 345 14.74 -1.03 -19.14
N HIS A 346 13.61 -1.10 -19.84
CA HIS A 346 13.51 -0.58 -21.20
C HIS A 346 13.69 0.94 -21.26
N ALA A 347 13.13 1.68 -20.30
CA ALA A 347 13.32 3.13 -20.21
C ALA A 347 14.80 3.49 -19.97
N LEU A 348 15.49 2.78 -19.08
CA LEU A 348 16.93 2.94 -18.85
C LEU A 348 17.73 2.74 -20.15
N ARG A 349 17.43 1.67 -20.89
CA ARG A 349 18.12 1.36 -22.15
C ARG A 349 17.81 2.38 -23.24
N ALA A 350 16.61 2.97 -23.23
CA ALA A 350 16.26 4.06 -24.15
C ALA A 350 17.10 5.31 -23.91
N CYS A 351 17.35 5.67 -22.65
CA CYS A 351 18.18 6.81 -22.26
C CYS A 351 19.69 6.50 -22.33
N GLY A 352 20.08 5.24 -22.39
CA GLY A 352 21.49 4.82 -22.42
C GLY A 352 22.30 5.37 -21.23
N LEU A 353 23.52 5.90 -21.50
CA LEU A 353 24.38 6.43 -20.45
C LEU A 353 23.73 7.59 -19.67
N SER A 354 22.93 8.42 -20.33
CA SER A 354 22.20 9.49 -19.64
C SER A 354 21.18 8.96 -18.61
N GLY A 355 20.54 7.82 -18.88
CA GLY A 355 19.64 7.16 -17.94
C GLY A 355 20.38 6.50 -16.77
N TYR A 356 21.62 6.06 -17.01
CA TYR A 356 22.44 5.34 -16.05
C TYR A 356 23.16 6.27 -15.03
N ARG A 357 23.46 7.50 -15.41
CA ARG A 357 24.14 8.49 -14.56
C ARG A 357 23.16 9.10 -13.55
N ASN A 358 23.57 9.25 -12.29
CA ASN A 358 22.75 9.87 -11.24
C ASN A 358 22.67 11.40 -11.37
N ASP A 359 23.67 12.04 -11.99
CA ASP A 359 23.75 13.49 -12.19
C ASP A 359 23.09 13.99 -13.49
N SER A 360 22.41 13.10 -14.21
CA SER A 360 21.70 13.43 -15.45
C SER A 360 20.24 13.82 -15.17
N GLU A 361 19.73 14.80 -15.89
CA GLU A 361 18.30 15.14 -15.92
C GLU A 361 17.42 13.97 -16.39
N TYR A 362 17.98 12.98 -17.11
CA TYR A 362 17.31 11.78 -17.59
C TYR A 362 17.61 10.52 -16.75
N SER A 363 18.13 10.68 -15.56
CA SER A 363 18.48 9.54 -14.69
C SER A 363 17.26 8.64 -14.41
N ILE A 364 17.39 7.35 -14.68
CA ILE A 364 16.39 6.31 -14.35
C ILE A 364 16.78 5.58 -13.04
N GLY A 365 17.91 5.94 -12.43
CA GLY A 365 18.49 5.20 -11.31
C GLY A 365 17.57 5.02 -10.12
N ARG A 366 16.86 6.07 -9.67
CA ARG A 366 15.87 5.99 -8.59
C ARG A 366 14.71 5.07 -8.95
N HIS A 367 14.12 5.26 -10.13
CA HIS A 367 12.99 4.43 -10.60
C HIS A 367 13.36 2.95 -10.63
N LEU A 368 14.57 2.63 -11.12
CA LEU A 368 15.06 1.25 -11.18
C LEU A 368 15.23 0.66 -9.78
N ARG A 369 15.89 1.37 -8.87
CA ARG A 369 16.06 0.90 -7.48
C ARG A 369 14.73 0.70 -6.77
N ASP A 370 13.79 1.63 -6.93
CA ASP A 370 12.48 1.54 -6.30
C ASP A 370 11.67 0.36 -6.84
N VAL A 371 11.63 0.16 -8.17
CA VAL A 371 10.80 -0.90 -8.78
C VAL A 371 11.36 -2.29 -8.50
N LEU A 372 12.67 -2.46 -8.31
CA LEU A 372 13.27 -3.75 -7.95
C LEU A 372 12.82 -4.28 -6.58
N SER A 373 12.21 -3.45 -5.74
CA SER A 373 11.54 -3.90 -4.52
C SER A 373 10.29 -4.74 -4.81
N ALA A 374 9.67 -4.57 -5.96
CA ALA A 374 8.36 -5.14 -6.27
C ALA A 374 8.33 -6.68 -6.32
N PRO A 375 9.25 -7.39 -7.01
CA PRO A 375 9.27 -8.85 -7.02
C PRO A 375 9.58 -9.48 -5.64
N VAL A 376 10.35 -8.78 -4.79
CA VAL A 376 10.78 -9.30 -3.49
C VAL A 376 9.80 -8.97 -2.36
N MET A 377 9.00 -7.92 -2.50
CA MET A 377 7.94 -7.59 -1.54
C MET A 377 6.80 -8.62 -1.65
N ILE A 378 6.54 -9.40 -0.58
CA ILE A 378 5.69 -10.60 -0.64
C ILE A 378 6.15 -11.51 -1.80
N ASN A 379 7.37 -11.88 -1.80
CA ASN A 379 8.15 -12.71 -2.73
C ASN A 379 7.31 -13.43 -3.82
N ASN A 380 7.55 -13.09 -5.11
CA ASN A 380 6.84 -13.66 -6.27
C ASN A 380 6.92 -15.18 -6.33
N ASP A 381 8.10 -15.76 -6.06
CA ASP A 381 8.31 -17.22 -6.14
C ASP A 381 7.44 -17.95 -5.12
N ARG A 382 7.24 -17.36 -3.92
CA ARG A 382 6.32 -17.91 -2.92
C ARG A 382 4.88 -17.85 -3.39
N ILE A 383 4.45 -16.74 -4.01
CA ILE A 383 3.09 -16.62 -4.57
C ILE A 383 2.88 -17.68 -5.63
N LEU A 384 3.80 -17.82 -6.59
CA LEU A 384 3.73 -18.80 -7.66
C LEU A 384 3.75 -20.24 -7.13
N ALA A 385 4.59 -20.54 -6.15
CA ALA A 385 4.63 -21.86 -5.52
C ALA A 385 3.30 -22.21 -4.82
N ASN A 386 2.66 -21.23 -4.16
CA ASN A 386 1.37 -21.43 -3.52
C ASN A 386 0.22 -21.62 -4.53
N LEU A 387 0.35 -21.07 -5.74
CA LEU A 387 -0.65 -21.21 -6.80
C LEU A 387 -0.47 -22.50 -7.61
N ALA A 388 0.71 -23.11 -7.63
CA ALA A 388 1.04 -24.19 -8.55
C ALA A 388 0.03 -25.36 -8.50
N MET A 389 -0.33 -25.84 -7.32
CA MET A 389 -1.33 -26.92 -7.18
C MET A 389 -2.77 -26.45 -7.41
N PRO A 390 -3.25 -25.32 -6.84
CA PRO A 390 -4.60 -24.84 -7.09
C PRO A 390 -4.91 -24.60 -8.56
N VAL A 391 -4.00 -23.98 -9.33
CA VAL A 391 -4.26 -23.67 -10.74
C VAL A 391 -4.32 -24.91 -11.63
N LEU A 392 -3.67 -26.01 -11.26
CA LEU A 392 -3.78 -27.28 -11.98
C LEU A 392 -5.20 -27.87 -11.90
N MET A 393 -5.95 -27.51 -10.88
CA MET A 393 -7.33 -27.98 -10.67
C MET A 393 -8.36 -27.03 -11.29
N SER A 394 -7.95 -25.86 -11.78
CA SER A 394 -8.84 -24.89 -12.40
C SER A 394 -9.02 -25.20 -13.89
N PRO A 395 -10.24 -25.20 -14.42
CA PRO A 395 -10.43 -25.29 -15.87
C PRO A 395 -9.83 -24.07 -16.56
N MET A 396 -9.27 -24.29 -17.75
CA MET A 396 -8.85 -23.15 -18.59
C MET A 396 -10.08 -22.44 -19.16
N ALA A 397 -10.01 -21.12 -19.16
CA ALA A 397 -11.07 -20.30 -19.79
C ALA A 397 -11.29 -20.72 -21.25
N ALA A 398 -12.54 -20.96 -21.62
CA ALA A 398 -12.93 -21.37 -22.97
C ALA A 398 -13.18 -20.15 -23.89
N SER A 399 -13.34 -18.97 -23.33
CA SER A 399 -13.63 -17.71 -24.03
C SER A 399 -12.74 -16.59 -23.50
N LEU A 400 -12.51 -15.57 -24.33
CA LEU A 400 -11.88 -14.29 -23.89
C LEU A 400 -12.76 -13.50 -22.91
N HIS A 401 -13.99 -13.90 -22.73
CA HIS A 401 -15.00 -13.23 -21.90
C HIS A 401 -15.29 -13.97 -20.59
N ASP A 402 -14.66 -15.13 -20.37
CA ASP A 402 -14.80 -15.94 -19.15
C ASP A 402 -14.02 -15.33 -17.97
#